data_d2387b5260398b26e41228502fe3dea6
#
_entry.id   d2387b5260398b26e41228502fe3dea6
#
_cell.length_a   1.000
_cell.length_b   1.000
_cell.length_c   1.000
_cell.angle_alpha   90.00
_cell.angle_beta   90.00
_cell.angle_gamma   90.00
#
_symmetry.space_group_name_H-M   'P 1'
#
loop_
_entity.id
_entity.type
_entity.pdbx_description
1 polymer ?
#
loop_
_entity_poly.entity_id
_entity_poly.type
_entity_poly.pdbx_seq_one_letter_code
_entity_poly.pdbx_strand_id
1 'polypeptide(L)'
;MSKGEIKNIHAGQRFTSCLALSQARIHQYQGPDKKSTTAPGIVTDRDGVASSILLNGGYIDDLDLGDRIIYTGSGGQENKIQVTDQVLEGVAGRNNRGLVSAHDNKTPIRVIRGYKHHSDLAPTKGYRYDGIFYIESYKWK
;
A
#
# COMPACT_ATOMS: atom_id res chain seq x y z
N MET A 1 -3.85 6.19 -15.45
CA MET A 1 -3.15 5.28 -14.56
C MET A 1 -3.81 3.91 -14.64
N SER A 2 -3.02 2.87 -14.68
CA SER A 2 -3.54 1.51 -14.79
C SER A 2 -3.70 0.88 -13.41
N LYS A 3 -4.64 -0.04 -13.30
CA LYS A 3 -4.81 -0.90 -12.13
C LYS A 3 -4.28 -2.29 -12.47
N GLY A 4 -3.95 -3.05 -11.42
CA GLY A 4 -3.56 -4.46 -11.58
C GLY A 4 -2.17 -4.65 -12.16
N GLU A 5 -1.99 -5.74 -12.89
CA GLU A 5 -0.69 -6.13 -13.43
C GLU A 5 -0.16 -5.11 -14.43
N ILE A 6 1.15 -4.93 -14.42
CA ILE A 6 1.88 -4.04 -15.32
C ILE A 6 2.72 -4.90 -16.26
N LYS A 7 2.67 -4.59 -17.54
CA LYS A 7 3.44 -5.30 -18.55
C LYS A 7 4.93 -5.32 -18.18
N ASN A 8 5.55 -6.48 -18.28
CA ASN A 8 6.97 -6.73 -17.99
C ASN A 8 7.36 -6.58 -16.51
N ILE A 9 6.38 -6.47 -15.61
CA ILE A 9 6.62 -6.47 -14.17
C ILE A 9 5.99 -7.74 -13.60
N HIS A 10 6.76 -8.50 -12.84
CA HIS A 10 6.33 -9.80 -12.31
C HIS A 10 6.45 -9.88 -10.81
N ALA A 11 5.56 -10.65 -10.19
CA ALA A 11 5.63 -10.93 -8.76
C ALA A 11 7.01 -11.52 -8.42
N GLY A 12 7.61 -11.01 -7.35
CA GLY A 12 8.97 -11.37 -6.94
C GLY A 12 10.03 -10.40 -7.41
N GLN A 13 9.71 -9.50 -8.32
CA GLN A 13 10.67 -8.52 -8.83
C GLN A 13 11.06 -7.52 -7.75
N ARG A 14 12.36 -7.21 -7.67
CA ARG A 14 12.91 -6.35 -6.63
C ARG A 14 13.24 -4.96 -7.14
N PHE A 15 13.13 -3.98 -6.24
CA PHE A 15 13.40 -2.58 -6.51
C PHE A 15 14.24 -2.00 -5.37
N THR A 16 15.12 -1.07 -5.70
CA THR A 16 16.08 -0.53 -4.73
C THR A 16 15.53 0.65 -3.94
N SER A 17 14.48 1.31 -4.43
CA SER A 17 13.97 2.53 -3.80
C SER A 17 12.49 2.75 -4.08
N CYS A 18 11.87 3.62 -3.28
CA CYS A 18 10.50 4.07 -3.53
C CYS A 18 10.39 4.80 -4.87
N LEU A 19 11.41 5.55 -5.24
CA LEU A 19 11.43 6.24 -6.53
C LEU A 19 11.39 5.23 -7.68
N ALA A 20 12.14 4.13 -7.59
CA ALA A 20 12.11 3.08 -8.60
C ALA A 20 10.72 2.46 -8.75
N LEU A 21 10.02 2.22 -7.63
CA LEU A 21 8.64 1.74 -7.64
C LEU A 21 7.70 2.72 -8.34
N SER A 22 7.87 4.01 -8.09
CA SER A 22 7.05 5.05 -8.70
C SER A 22 7.33 5.17 -10.20
N GLN A 23 8.59 5.12 -10.60
CA GLN A 23 9.00 5.17 -12.01
C GLN A 23 8.49 3.96 -12.79
N ALA A 24 8.42 2.80 -12.17
CA ALA A 24 7.89 1.58 -12.77
C ALA A 24 6.35 1.54 -12.76
N ARG A 25 5.70 2.55 -12.20
CA ARG A 25 4.25 2.68 -12.09
C ARG A 25 3.60 1.65 -11.17
N ILE A 26 4.38 1.03 -10.32
CA ILE A 26 3.88 0.02 -9.38
C ILE A 26 3.22 0.68 -8.18
N HIS A 27 3.88 1.71 -7.62
CA HIS A 27 3.40 2.46 -6.47
C HIS A 27 3.64 3.94 -6.76
N GLN A 28 2.79 4.48 -7.62
CA GLN A 28 2.92 5.83 -8.15
C GLN A 28 2.29 6.82 -7.19
N TYR A 29 3.08 7.62 -6.54
CA TYR A 29 2.61 8.66 -5.65
C TYR A 29 3.03 10.02 -6.17
N GLN A 30 2.21 11.02 -5.86
CA GLN A 30 2.49 12.40 -6.20
C GLN A 30 2.68 13.19 -4.91
N GLY A 31 3.76 13.91 -4.87
CA GLY A 31 4.05 14.82 -3.78
C GLY A 31 4.90 15.95 -4.30
N PRO A 32 5.01 17.03 -3.54
CA PRO A 32 5.88 18.13 -3.95
C PRO A 32 7.34 17.71 -4.03
N ASP A 33 7.70 16.60 -3.40
CA ASP A 33 9.05 16.08 -3.38
C ASP A 33 9.09 14.63 -3.86
N LYS A 34 9.21 14.48 -5.18
CA LYS A 34 9.37 13.15 -5.80
C LYS A 34 10.71 12.50 -5.48
N LYS A 35 11.62 13.24 -4.84
CA LYS A 35 12.92 12.73 -4.41
C LYS A 35 12.88 12.17 -3.00
N SER A 36 11.73 12.28 -2.32
CA SER A 36 11.56 11.74 -0.99
C SER A 36 11.89 10.26 -0.96
N THR A 37 12.57 9.83 0.07
CA THR A 37 12.88 8.43 0.32
C THR A 37 11.72 7.68 0.95
N THR A 38 10.64 8.41 1.30
CA THR A 38 9.44 7.83 1.89
C THR A 38 8.30 7.84 0.89
N ALA A 39 7.52 6.78 0.90
CA ALA A 39 6.32 6.66 0.08
C ALA A 39 5.11 6.44 0.99
N PRO A 40 3.91 6.89 0.57
CA PRO A 40 2.71 6.58 1.33
C PRO A 40 2.45 5.07 1.35
N GLY A 41 1.80 4.58 2.39
CA GLY A 41 1.42 3.18 2.46
C GLY A 41 0.35 2.80 1.45
N ILE A 42 -0.49 3.75 1.07
CA ILE A 42 -1.59 3.56 0.11
C ILE A 42 -1.47 4.59 -1.00
N VAL A 43 -1.54 4.13 -2.24
CA VAL A 43 -1.67 5.03 -3.39
C VAL A 43 -3.09 4.94 -3.92
N THR A 44 -3.77 6.08 -3.96
CA THR A 44 -5.11 6.22 -4.52
C THR A 44 -5.02 7.07 -5.78
N ASP A 45 -5.52 6.55 -6.88
CA ASP A 45 -5.49 7.24 -8.17
C ASP A 45 -6.50 8.38 -8.22
N ARG A 46 -6.46 9.14 -9.32
CA ARG A 46 -7.35 10.30 -9.50
C ARG A 46 -8.82 9.93 -9.50
N ASP A 47 -9.14 8.70 -9.86
CA ASP A 47 -10.52 8.19 -9.85
C ASP A 47 -11.05 7.90 -8.46
N GLY A 48 -10.23 8.08 -7.41
CA GLY A 48 -10.61 7.82 -6.04
C GLY A 48 -10.54 6.37 -5.62
N VAL A 49 -9.92 5.51 -6.44
CA VAL A 49 -9.78 4.08 -6.18
C VAL A 49 -8.31 3.77 -5.89
N ALA A 50 -8.05 3.04 -4.81
CA ALA A 50 -6.70 2.62 -4.46
C ALA A 50 -6.16 1.65 -5.51
N SER A 51 -4.87 1.76 -5.83
CA SER A 51 -4.19 0.93 -6.83
C SER A 51 -3.06 0.09 -6.26
N SER A 52 -2.46 0.51 -5.15
CA SER A 52 -1.35 -0.22 -4.53
C SER A 52 -1.21 0.08 -3.05
N ILE A 53 -0.64 -0.88 -2.33
CA ILE A 53 -0.25 -0.71 -0.92
C ILE A 53 1.19 -1.13 -0.73
N LEU A 54 1.85 -0.47 0.20
CA LEU A 54 3.23 -0.73 0.58
C LEU A 54 3.27 -1.16 2.05
N LEU A 55 3.71 -2.40 2.29
CA LEU A 55 3.91 -2.96 3.62
C LEU A 55 5.35 -2.69 4.04
N ASN A 56 5.57 -1.65 4.83
CA ASN A 56 6.92 -1.24 5.21
C ASN A 56 6.90 -0.51 6.56
N GLY A 57 6.85 -1.29 7.64
CA GLY A 57 6.78 -0.74 8.99
C GLY A 57 5.42 -0.17 9.35
N GLY A 58 4.37 -0.86 8.95
CA GLY A 58 2.98 -0.44 9.18
C GLY A 58 2.52 -0.53 10.63
N TYR A 59 1.20 -0.60 10.81
CA TYR A 59 0.59 -0.66 12.14
C TYR A 59 0.89 -1.98 12.83
N ILE A 60 0.90 -1.95 14.17
CA ILE A 60 1.19 -3.12 14.98
C ILE A 60 0.18 -4.26 14.75
N ASP A 61 -1.04 -3.92 14.38
CA ASP A 61 -2.11 -4.89 14.15
C ASP A 61 -2.14 -5.48 12.74
N ASP A 62 -1.26 -5.03 11.86
CA ASP A 62 -1.15 -5.60 10.53
C ASP A 62 -0.64 -7.03 10.63
N LEU A 63 -1.21 -7.91 9.81
CA LEU A 63 -0.84 -9.32 9.79
C LEU A 63 -0.67 -9.77 8.34
N ASP A 64 0.48 -10.36 8.06
CA ASP A 64 0.83 -10.83 6.73
C ASP A 64 0.99 -12.36 6.75
N LEU A 65 0.07 -13.06 6.10
CA LEU A 65 0.07 -14.51 5.99
C LEU A 65 0.56 -15.00 4.61
N GLY A 66 1.11 -14.10 3.80
CA GLY A 66 1.60 -14.41 2.46
C GLY A 66 0.55 -14.12 1.41
N ASP A 67 -0.39 -15.02 1.24
CA ASP A 67 -1.50 -14.87 0.29
C ASP A 67 -2.73 -14.16 0.88
N ARG A 68 -2.69 -13.86 2.16
CA ARG A 68 -3.75 -13.13 2.86
C ARG A 68 -3.11 -12.10 3.78
N ILE A 69 -3.60 -10.87 3.73
CA ILE A 69 -3.05 -9.76 4.49
C ILE A 69 -4.19 -9.05 5.21
N ILE A 70 -3.99 -8.77 6.50
CA ILE A 70 -4.87 -7.89 7.27
C ILE A 70 -4.13 -6.57 7.40
N TYR A 71 -4.68 -5.53 6.81
CA TYR A 71 -4.02 -4.24 6.64
C TYR A 71 -4.82 -3.13 7.30
N THR A 72 -4.15 -2.29 8.09
CA THR A 72 -4.76 -1.16 8.78
C THR A 72 -4.68 0.08 7.90
N GLY A 73 -5.81 0.75 7.70
CA GLY A 73 -5.89 1.99 6.94
C GLY A 73 -5.14 3.14 7.61
N SER A 74 -5.00 4.23 6.88
CA SER A 74 -4.18 5.38 7.27
C SER A 74 -4.82 6.20 8.40
N GLY A 75 -3.98 6.82 9.20
CA GLY A 75 -4.37 7.76 10.26
C GLY A 75 -4.71 7.10 11.58
N GLY A 76 -4.99 7.93 12.59
CA GLY A 76 -5.39 7.47 13.90
C GLY A 76 -4.29 6.82 14.74
N GLN A 77 -3.01 6.98 14.35
CA GLN A 77 -1.92 6.34 15.08
C GLN A 77 -0.92 7.35 15.64
N GLU A 78 -0.25 6.92 16.68
CA GLU A 78 0.90 7.61 17.27
C GLU A 78 1.98 6.57 17.54
N ASN A 79 3.20 6.83 17.11
CA ASN A 79 4.32 5.90 17.25
C ASN A 79 4.02 4.49 16.71
N LYS A 80 3.30 4.40 15.61
CA LYS A 80 2.88 3.15 14.98
C LYS A 80 1.89 2.33 15.81
N ILE A 81 1.23 2.96 16.77
CA ILE A 81 0.17 2.35 17.56
C ILE A 81 -1.15 3.06 17.24
N GLN A 82 -2.19 2.28 16.95
CA GLN A 82 -3.51 2.84 16.66
C GLN A 82 -4.09 3.45 17.95
N VAL A 83 -4.29 4.79 17.97
CA VAL A 83 -4.83 5.49 19.14
C VAL A 83 -6.23 6.04 18.91
N THR A 84 -6.65 6.17 17.65
CA THR A 84 -8.01 6.60 17.29
C THR A 84 -8.48 5.78 16.08
N ASP A 85 -9.74 5.95 15.69
CA ASP A 85 -10.26 5.33 14.48
C ASP A 85 -9.58 5.90 13.24
N GLN A 86 -9.65 5.17 12.14
CA GLN A 86 -9.12 5.64 10.85
C GLN A 86 -9.81 6.93 10.44
N VAL A 87 -9.05 7.79 9.77
CA VAL A 87 -9.51 9.12 9.35
C VAL A 87 -10.28 9.01 8.04
N LEU A 88 -11.37 9.78 7.91
CA LEU A 88 -12.18 9.80 6.68
C LEU A 88 -11.98 11.06 5.85
N GLU A 89 -11.25 12.05 6.34
CA GLU A 89 -11.03 13.32 5.66
C GLU A 89 -9.56 13.57 5.38
N GLY A 90 -9.27 14.47 4.46
CA GLY A 90 -7.91 14.81 4.05
C GLY A 90 -7.26 13.69 3.23
N VAL A 91 -5.93 13.71 3.15
CA VAL A 91 -5.17 12.72 2.37
C VAL A 91 -5.35 11.32 2.93
N ALA A 92 -5.26 11.16 4.26
CA ALA A 92 -5.43 9.87 4.90
C ALA A 92 -6.85 9.33 4.68
N GLY A 93 -7.85 10.19 4.82
CA GLY A 93 -9.25 9.81 4.57
C GLY A 93 -9.49 9.40 3.12
N ARG A 94 -8.89 10.12 2.18
CA ARG A 94 -8.97 9.78 0.75
C ARG A 94 -8.42 8.38 0.49
N ASN A 95 -7.30 8.03 1.09
CA ASN A 95 -6.69 6.71 0.93
C ASN A 95 -7.56 5.61 1.53
N ASN A 96 -8.16 5.83 2.69
CA ASN A 96 -9.07 4.86 3.30
C ASN A 96 -10.32 4.66 2.44
N ARG A 97 -10.90 5.74 1.91
CA ARG A 97 -12.03 5.65 0.97
C ARG A 97 -11.63 4.96 -0.32
N GLY A 98 -10.37 5.16 -0.77
CA GLY A 98 -9.83 4.50 -1.95
C GLY A 98 -9.80 2.99 -1.79
N LEU A 99 -9.45 2.49 -0.61
CA LEU A 99 -9.49 1.06 -0.32
C LEU A 99 -10.93 0.53 -0.32
N VAL A 100 -11.87 1.26 0.25
CA VAL A 100 -13.30 0.88 0.22
C VAL A 100 -13.79 0.83 -1.23
N SER A 101 -13.46 1.83 -2.03
CA SER A 101 -13.84 1.85 -3.45
C SER A 101 -13.24 0.67 -4.22
N ALA A 102 -11.99 0.32 -3.92
CA ALA A 102 -11.35 -0.84 -4.54
C ALA A 102 -12.07 -2.14 -4.16
N HIS A 103 -12.51 -2.26 -2.91
CA HIS A 103 -13.32 -3.39 -2.47
C HIS A 103 -14.64 -3.46 -3.25
N ASP A 104 -15.36 -2.34 -3.29
CA ASP A 104 -16.69 -2.29 -3.90
C ASP A 104 -16.64 -2.55 -5.41
N ASN A 105 -15.59 -2.09 -6.07
CA ASN A 105 -15.39 -2.23 -7.51
C ASN A 105 -14.65 -3.52 -7.87
N LYS A 106 -14.22 -4.31 -6.89
CA LYS A 106 -13.41 -5.52 -7.09
C LYS A 106 -12.13 -5.22 -7.87
N THR A 107 -11.52 -4.09 -7.58
CA THR A 107 -10.31 -3.63 -8.25
C THR A 107 -9.08 -4.35 -7.66
N PRO A 108 -8.19 -4.89 -8.50
CA PRO A 108 -6.95 -5.48 -7.99
C PRO A 108 -6.03 -4.42 -7.39
N ILE A 109 -5.36 -4.79 -6.31
CA ILE A 109 -4.41 -3.95 -5.59
C ILE A 109 -3.02 -4.54 -5.76
N ARG A 110 -2.06 -3.75 -6.22
CA ARG A 110 -0.66 -4.17 -6.25
C ARG A 110 -0.09 -4.12 -4.84
N VAL A 111 0.56 -5.19 -4.42
CA VAL A 111 1.13 -5.30 -3.08
C VAL A 111 2.65 -5.29 -3.17
N ILE A 112 3.28 -4.40 -2.42
CA ILE A 112 4.73 -4.29 -2.31
C ILE A 112 5.12 -4.51 -0.86
N ARG A 113 6.14 -5.34 -0.63
CA ARG A 113 6.75 -5.53 0.69
C ARG A 113 8.10 -4.84 0.72
N GLY A 114 8.31 -4.04 1.76
CA GLY A 114 9.56 -3.34 1.98
C GLY A 114 10.36 -3.95 3.12
N TYR A 115 11.63 -3.59 3.19
CA TYR A 115 12.58 -4.16 4.15
C TYR A 115 12.27 -3.86 5.62
N LYS A 116 11.45 -2.84 5.89
CA LYS A 116 11.02 -2.49 7.26
C LYS A 116 9.75 -3.20 7.69
N HIS A 117 9.17 -4.01 6.82
CA HIS A 117 7.94 -4.73 7.13
C HIS A 117 8.20 -5.77 8.25
N HIS A 118 7.29 -5.80 9.24
CA HIS A 118 7.42 -6.68 10.40
C HIS A 118 6.89 -8.08 10.09
N SER A 119 7.61 -8.82 9.24
CA SER A 119 7.22 -10.17 8.81
C SER A 119 8.43 -10.87 8.23
N ASP A 120 8.45 -12.21 8.35
CA ASP A 120 9.45 -13.05 7.68
C ASP A 120 9.35 -12.95 6.15
N LEU A 121 8.24 -12.41 5.64
CA LEU A 121 8.02 -12.22 4.22
C LEU A 121 8.67 -10.95 3.68
N ALA A 122 9.20 -10.10 4.56
CA ALA A 122 9.88 -8.88 4.14
C ALA A 122 11.19 -9.20 3.41
N PRO A 123 11.52 -8.45 2.35
CA PRO A 123 12.86 -8.56 1.76
C PRO A 123 13.92 -8.06 2.74
N THR A 124 15.14 -8.56 2.63
CA THR A 124 16.22 -8.15 3.53
C THR A 124 16.66 -6.71 3.27
N LYS A 125 16.47 -6.20 2.07
CA LYS A 125 16.74 -4.82 1.69
C LYS A 125 15.84 -4.41 0.54
N GLY A 126 15.58 -3.10 0.42
CA GLY A 126 14.78 -2.56 -0.67
C GLY A 126 13.35 -3.03 -0.61
N TYR A 127 12.78 -3.26 -1.77
CA TYR A 127 11.35 -3.53 -1.96
C TYR A 127 11.17 -4.68 -2.93
N ARG A 128 10.08 -5.42 -2.74
CA ARG A 128 9.70 -6.49 -3.66
C ARG A 128 8.23 -6.34 -4.03
N TYR A 129 7.95 -6.35 -5.33
CA TYR A 129 6.57 -6.41 -5.81
C TYR A 129 6.08 -7.85 -5.69
N ASP A 130 4.96 -8.06 -5.01
CA ASP A 130 4.48 -9.41 -4.72
C ASP A 130 3.12 -9.73 -5.38
N GLY A 131 2.78 -9.01 -6.43
CA GLY A 131 1.61 -9.34 -7.23
C GLY A 131 0.38 -8.56 -6.82
N ILE A 132 -0.76 -8.98 -7.34
CA ILE A 132 -2.05 -8.34 -7.08
C ILE A 132 -2.86 -9.13 -6.05
N PHE A 133 -3.56 -8.37 -5.22
CA PHE A 133 -4.48 -8.91 -4.22
C PHE A 133 -5.82 -8.22 -4.38
N TYR A 134 -6.87 -8.86 -3.91
CA TYR A 134 -8.22 -8.28 -3.88
C TYR A 134 -8.65 -8.10 -2.43
N ILE A 135 -9.33 -6.99 -2.15
CA ILE A 135 -9.86 -6.73 -0.82
C ILE A 135 -11.14 -7.56 -0.64
N GLU A 136 -11.11 -8.53 0.25
CA GLU A 136 -12.27 -9.37 0.54
C GLU A 136 -13.31 -8.63 1.37
N SER A 137 -12.86 -7.93 2.41
CA SER A 137 -13.73 -7.23 3.34
C SER A 137 -12.98 -6.16 4.10
N TYR A 138 -13.71 -5.25 4.74
CA TYR A 138 -13.12 -4.24 5.60
C TYR A 138 -14.01 -3.99 6.81
N LYS A 139 -13.40 -3.45 7.86
CA LYS A 139 -14.11 -3.02 9.07
C LYS A 139 -13.66 -1.63 9.45
N TRP A 140 -14.59 -0.81 9.89
CA TRP A 140 -14.29 0.44 10.56
C TRP A 140 -14.12 0.17 12.05
N LYS A 141 -13.07 0.72 12.63
CA LYS A 141 -12.83 0.61 14.06
C LYS A 141 -13.19 1.90 14.76
#